data_9f5c790d77545d232565b5dcbf1cd48f
#
_entry.id   9f5c790d77545d232565b5dcbf1cd48f
#
_cell.length_a   1.000
_cell.length_b   1.000
_cell.length_c   1.000
_cell.angle_alpha   90.00
_cell.angle_beta   90.00
_cell.angle_gamma   90.00
#
_symmetry.space_group_name_H-M   'P 1'
#
loop_
_entity.id
_entity.type
_entity.pdbx_description
1 polymer ?
#
loop_
_entity_poly.entity_id
_entity_poly.type
_entity_poly.pdbx_seq_one_letter_code
_entity_poly.pdbx_strand_id
1 'polypeptide(L)'
;MRPLVAAWKERGLRLIAQEAADVIANTVERPFVAALAFVPPDGDRSVKRGHHPAERLARELGTRWELPVVPALGRTRAPRPQRGLSLAARRQNVARAFRARARVPTRLGLVDDVYTTGATASAASSALRAGGARHVEVVTFARAVRLPI
;
A
#
# COMPACT_ATOMS: atom_id res chain seq x y z
N MET A 1 10.20 16.20 -25.62
CA MET A 1 9.23 15.05 -25.68
C MET A 1 9.07 14.26 -24.37
N ARG A 2 10.11 14.10 -23.53
CA ARG A 2 10.01 13.38 -22.23
C ARG A 2 9.02 13.99 -21.18
N PRO A 3 8.88 15.34 -21.00
CA PRO A 3 7.98 15.89 -20.01
C PRO A 3 6.48 15.67 -20.30
N LEU A 4 6.10 15.70 -21.58
CA LEU A 4 4.69 15.52 -22.00
C LEU A 4 4.20 14.08 -21.78
N VAL A 5 5.05 13.10 -22.05
CA VAL A 5 4.73 11.67 -21.82
C VAL A 5 4.65 11.36 -20.31
N ALA A 6 5.49 11.99 -19.48
CA ALA A 6 5.41 11.87 -18.04
C ALA A 6 4.12 12.47 -17.48
N ALA A 7 3.75 13.68 -17.94
CA ALA A 7 2.50 14.34 -17.52
C ALA A 7 1.25 13.56 -17.98
N TRP A 8 1.28 12.94 -19.15
CA TRP A 8 0.19 12.11 -19.63
C TRP A 8 0.04 10.82 -18.84
N LYS A 9 1.16 10.17 -18.51
CA LYS A 9 1.17 9.00 -17.61
C LYS A 9 0.67 9.36 -16.21
N GLU A 10 1.05 10.52 -15.66
CA GLU A 10 0.56 10.97 -14.37
C GLU A 10 -0.94 11.25 -14.35
N ARG A 11 -1.48 11.85 -15.42
CA ARG A 11 -2.93 12.08 -15.55
C ARG A 11 -3.69 10.77 -15.64
N GLY A 12 -3.21 9.81 -16.44
CA GLY A 12 -3.81 8.48 -16.55
C GLY A 12 -3.83 7.75 -15.21
N LEU A 13 -2.75 7.81 -14.45
CA LEU A 13 -2.66 7.19 -13.13
C LEU A 13 -3.57 7.86 -12.09
N ARG A 14 -3.81 9.16 -12.20
CA ARG A 14 -4.80 9.85 -11.34
C ARG A 14 -6.22 9.38 -11.64
N LEU A 15 -6.59 9.32 -12.91
CA LEU A 15 -7.91 8.84 -13.33
C LEU A 15 -8.14 7.40 -12.86
N ILE A 16 -7.17 6.52 -13.02
CA ILE A 16 -7.25 5.13 -12.55
C ILE A 16 -7.44 5.09 -11.03
N ALA A 17 -6.74 5.90 -10.26
CA ALA A 17 -6.90 5.93 -8.80
C ALA A 17 -8.28 6.46 -8.38
N GLN A 18 -8.83 7.45 -9.08
CA GLN A 18 -10.17 7.98 -8.86
C GLN A 18 -11.23 6.92 -9.15
N GLU A 19 -11.18 6.31 -10.32
CA GLU A 19 -12.09 5.23 -10.72
C GLU A 19 -12.04 4.04 -9.77
N ALA A 20 -10.83 3.61 -9.39
CA ALA A 20 -10.63 2.54 -8.42
C ALA A 20 -11.24 2.89 -7.05
N ALA A 21 -11.08 4.12 -6.59
CA ALA A 21 -11.66 4.58 -5.34
C ALA A 21 -13.18 4.68 -5.40
N ASP A 22 -13.76 5.08 -6.55
CA ASP A 22 -15.21 5.08 -6.75
C ASP A 22 -15.80 3.67 -6.69
N VAL A 23 -15.16 2.71 -7.37
CA VAL A 23 -15.57 1.30 -7.32
C VAL A 23 -15.51 0.77 -5.89
N ILE A 24 -14.41 1.00 -5.17
CA ILE A 24 -14.25 0.54 -3.79
C ILE A 24 -15.32 1.20 -2.89
N ALA A 25 -15.46 2.52 -2.93
CA ALA A 25 -16.37 3.25 -2.04
C ALA A 25 -17.84 2.90 -2.28
N ASN A 26 -18.19 2.49 -3.51
CA ASN A 26 -19.55 2.04 -3.85
C ASN A 26 -19.80 0.55 -3.55
N THR A 27 -18.75 -0.24 -3.34
CA THR A 27 -18.86 -1.70 -3.17
C THR A 27 -18.57 -2.13 -1.73
N VAL A 28 -17.70 -1.42 -1.05
CA VAL A 28 -17.25 -1.73 0.30
C VAL A 28 -17.72 -0.66 1.26
N GLU A 29 -18.31 -1.07 2.38
CA GLU A 29 -18.68 -0.14 3.45
C GLU A 29 -17.46 0.62 3.96
N ARG A 30 -17.67 1.88 4.35
CA ARG A 30 -16.64 2.69 4.99
C ARG A 30 -16.09 1.98 6.23
N PRO A 31 -14.79 1.72 6.30
CA PRO A 31 -14.20 1.00 7.43
C PRO A 31 -14.31 1.83 8.72
N PHE A 32 -14.51 1.14 9.84
CA PHE A 32 -14.54 1.79 11.16
C PHE A 32 -13.13 1.97 11.69
N VAL A 33 -12.40 2.92 11.10
CA VAL A 33 -10.99 3.24 11.42
C VAL A 33 -10.80 4.74 11.65
N ALA A 34 -9.74 5.11 12.35
CA ALA A 34 -9.42 6.51 12.66
C ALA A 34 -8.67 7.21 11.51
N ALA A 35 -7.96 6.45 10.68
CA ALA A 35 -7.17 6.96 9.56
C ALA A 35 -6.89 5.86 8.54
N LEU A 36 -6.52 6.27 7.32
CA LEU A 36 -5.95 5.38 6.31
C LEU A 36 -4.43 5.52 6.30
N ALA A 37 -3.75 4.39 6.20
CA ALA A 37 -2.34 4.29 5.87
C ALA A 37 -2.20 3.62 4.51
N PHE A 38 -1.04 3.72 3.89
CA PHE A 38 -0.77 3.08 2.60
C PHE A 38 0.55 2.32 2.64
N VAL A 39 0.64 1.28 1.81
CA VAL A 39 1.88 0.53 1.62
C VAL A 39 2.87 1.42 0.86
N PRO A 40 4.06 1.72 1.43
CA PRO A 40 5.05 2.53 0.74
C PRO A 40 5.64 1.78 -0.45
N PRO A 41 5.96 2.49 -1.56
CA PRO A 41 6.44 1.89 -2.80
C PRO A 41 7.77 1.17 -2.65
N ASP A 42 8.05 0.24 -3.57
CA ASP A 42 9.28 -0.53 -3.62
C ASP A 42 10.42 0.28 -4.24
N GLY A 43 11.47 0.51 -3.44
CA GLY A 43 12.79 0.97 -3.87
C GLY A 43 12.90 2.34 -4.55
N ASP A 44 14.14 2.75 -4.80
CA ASP A 44 14.53 4.05 -5.38
C ASP A 44 13.92 4.36 -6.76
N ARG A 45 13.48 3.35 -7.51
CA ARG A 45 12.98 3.55 -8.88
C ARG A 45 11.58 4.13 -8.93
N SER A 46 10.72 3.80 -7.97
CA SER A 46 9.36 4.33 -7.91
C SER A 46 9.34 5.72 -7.28
N VAL A 47 10.17 5.95 -6.26
CA VAL A 47 10.34 7.26 -5.61
C VAL A 47 10.83 8.29 -6.61
N LYS A 48 11.83 7.96 -7.45
CA LYS A 48 12.35 8.85 -8.50
C LYS A 48 11.34 9.18 -9.61
N ARG A 49 10.27 8.40 -9.76
CA ARG A 49 9.23 8.62 -10.78
C ARG A 49 7.94 9.24 -10.22
N GLY A 50 7.87 9.53 -8.91
CA GLY A 50 6.66 10.08 -8.28
C GLY A 50 5.43 9.15 -8.36
N HIS A 51 5.65 7.87 -8.64
CA HIS A 51 4.58 6.90 -8.83
C HIS A 51 4.28 6.15 -7.54
N HIS A 52 3.21 6.53 -6.87
CA HIS A 52 2.75 5.96 -5.60
C HIS A 52 1.29 5.53 -5.70
N PRO A 53 0.96 4.41 -6.36
CA PRO A 53 -0.42 4.03 -6.61
C PRO A 53 -1.21 3.79 -5.31
N ALA A 54 -0.65 3.11 -4.33
CA ALA A 54 -1.31 2.88 -3.04
C ALA A 54 -1.55 4.20 -2.27
N GLU A 55 -0.62 5.14 -2.30
CA GLU A 55 -0.81 6.47 -1.69
C GLU A 55 -1.91 7.25 -2.39
N ARG A 56 -1.93 7.27 -3.72
CA ARG A 56 -2.95 7.97 -4.50
C ARG A 56 -4.33 7.37 -4.22
N LEU A 57 -4.45 6.04 -4.24
CA LEU A 57 -5.67 5.35 -3.90
C LEU A 57 -6.14 5.68 -2.47
N ALA A 58 -5.21 5.67 -1.50
CA ALA A 58 -5.53 6.04 -0.12
C ALA A 58 -6.05 7.47 0.01
N ARG A 59 -5.46 8.44 -0.72
CA ARG A 59 -5.92 9.83 -0.72
C ARG A 59 -7.32 9.98 -1.32
N GLU A 60 -7.58 9.30 -2.44
CA GLU A 60 -8.90 9.30 -3.07
C GLU A 60 -9.97 8.66 -2.18
N LEU A 61 -9.65 7.53 -1.52
CA LEU A 61 -10.53 6.90 -0.54
C LEU A 61 -10.71 7.76 0.71
N GLY A 62 -9.64 8.41 1.17
CA GLY A 62 -9.70 9.33 2.31
C GLY A 62 -10.67 10.48 2.09
N THR A 63 -10.73 11.02 0.87
CA THR A 63 -11.70 12.05 0.49
C THR A 63 -13.13 11.51 0.51
N ARG A 64 -13.37 10.32 -0.05
CA ARG A 64 -14.73 9.72 -0.15
C ARG A 64 -15.28 9.26 1.21
N TRP A 65 -14.42 8.73 2.04
CA TRP A 65 -14.77 8.23 3.37
C TRP A 65 -14.60 9.26 4.50
N GLU A 66 -14.14 10.46 4.16
CA GLU A 66 -13.85 11.52 5.15
C GLU A 66 -12.89 11.01 6.24
N LEU A 67 -11.81 10.33 5.81
CA LEU A 67 -10.76 9.80 6.68
C LEU A 67 -9.42 10.47 6.39
N PRO A 68 -8.66 10.84 7.42
CA PRO A 68 -7.31 11.35 7.23
C PRO A 68 -6.38 10.24 6.69
N VAL A 69 -5.45 10.62 5.84
CA VAL A 69 -4.43 9.72 5.30
C VAL A 69 -3.08 10.05 5.94
N VAL A 70 -2.47 9.04 6.56
CA VAL A 70 -1.23 9.19 7.32
C VAL A 70 -0.11 8.32 6.76
N PRO A 71 1.13 8.83 6.60
CA PRO A 71 2.28 8.06 6.15
C PRO A 71 2.85 7.21 7.30
N ALA A 72 2.04 6.30 7.84
CA ALA A 72 2.33 5.53 9.05
C ALA A 72 3.47 4.51 8.87
N LEU A 73 3.77 4.10 7.63
CA LEU A 73 4.77 3.09 7.31
C LEU A 73 5.99 3.67 6.61
N GLY A 74 7.15 3.19 6.98
CA GLY A 74 8.39 3.32 6.24
C GLY A 74 8.91 1.95 5.81
N ARG A 75 9.63 1.89 4.69
CA ARG A 75 10.40 0.69 4.36
C ARG A 75 11.69 0.65 5.16
N THR A 76 12.01 -0.52 5.67
CA THR A 76 13.36 -0.81 6.15
C THR A 76 14.23 -1.04 4.92
N ARG A 77 15.49 -0.60 4.97
CA ARG A 77 16.45 -0.90 3.92
C ARG A 77 16.68 -2.42 3.93
N ALA A 78 16.05 -3.12 2.99
CA ALA A 78 16.26 -4.56 2.86
C ALA A 78 17.75 -4.80 2.55
N PRO A 79 18.41 -5.81 3.16
CA PRO A 79 19.68 -6.29 2.67
C PRO A 79 19.48 -6.64 1.17
N ARG A 80 20.50 -6.35 0.34
CA ARG A 80 20.48 -6.62 -1.10
C ARG A 80 19.93 -8.03 -1.36
N PRO A 81 19.06 -8.22 -2.37
CA PRO A 81 18.57 -9.54 -2.70
C PRO A 81 19.77 -10.42 -3.08
N GLN A 82 20.15 -11.32 -2.21
CA GLN A 82 21.11 -12.36 -2.55
C GLN A 82 20.38 -13.35 -3.48
N ARG A 83 20.91 -13.54 -4.67
CA ARG A 83 20.45 -14.59 -5.60
C ARG A 83 20.59 -15.92 -4.87
N GLY A 84 19.49 -16.70 -4.78
CA GLY A 84 19.47 -18.03 -4.17
C GLY A 84 18.77 -18.15 -2.83
N LEU A 85 18.03 -17.13 -2.36
CA LEU A 85 17.27 -17.25 -1.11
C LEU A 85 16.14 -18.28 -1.21
N SER A 86 16.04 -19.15 -0.19
CA SER A 86 14.92 -20.06 -0.01
C SER A 86 13.59 -19.32 0.15
N LEU A 87 12.46 -20.00 -0.08
CA LEU A 87 11.12 -19.42 0.14
C LEU A 87 10.94 -18.91 1.58
N ALA A 88 11.51 -19.59 2.58
CA ALA A 88 11.47 -19.17 3.98
C ALA A 88 12.23 -17.85 4.20
N ALA A 89 13.43 -17.73 3.61
CA ALA A 89 14.22 -16.50 3.68
C ALA A 89 13.55 -15.31 2.96
N ARG A 90 12.85 -15.57 1.84
CA ARG A 90 12.04 -14.55 1.16
C ARG A 90 10.88 -14.08 2.03
N ARG A 91 10.17 -14.98 2.72
CA ARG A 91 9.10 -14.63 3.67
C ARG A 91 9.62 -13.81 4.83
N GLN A 92 10.78 -14.16 5.40
CA GLN A 92 11.41 -13.38 6.48
C GLN A 92 11.85 -11.98 6.02
N ASN A 93 12.38 -11.87 4.80
CA ASN A 93 12.75 -10.57 4.23
C ASN A 93 11.54 -9.66 4.03
N VAL A 94 10.41 -10.20 3.57
CA VAL A 94 9.16 -9.45 3.44
C VAL A 94 8.61 -9.06 4.82
N ALA A 95 8.67 -9.97 5.82
CA ALA A 95 8.20 -9.70 7.18
C ALA A 95 8.93 -8.52 7.85
N ARG A 96 10.19 -8.27 7.49
CA ARG A 96 11.00 -7.15 8.00
C ARG A 96 11.06 -5.95 7.06
N ALA A 97 10.29 -5.94 5.98
CA ALA A 97 10.34 -4.90 4.96
C ALA A 97 9.76 -3.56 5.40
N PHE A 98 8.98 -3.53 6.47
CA PHE A 98 8.28 -2.35 6.94
C PHE A 98 8.55 -2.06 8.42
N ARG A 99 8.45 -0.78 8.77
CA ARG A 99 8.42 -0.30 10.16
C ARG A 99 7.39 0.82 10.30
N ALA A 100 6.76 0.94 11.44
CA ALA A 100 5.98 2.11 11.76
C ALA A 100 6.91 3.33 11.91
N ARG A 101 6.50 4.48 11.38
CA ARG A 101 7.30 5.72 11.44
C ARG A 101 7.16 6.43 12.79
N ALA A 102 6.02 6.27 13.45
CA ALA A 102 5.69 6.85 14.75
C ALA A 102 4.64 5.99 15.42
N ARG A 103 4.17 6.40 16.59
CA ARG A 103 2.98 5.82 17.21
C ARG A 103 1.78 6.03 16.29
N VAL A 104 1.13 4.95 15.93
CA VAL A 104 0.02 4.96 14.98
C VAL A 104 -1.33 4.87 15.72
N PRO A 105 -2.44 5.32 15.09
CA PRO A 105 -3.79 5.14 15.63
C PRO A 105 -4.11 3.67 15.92
N THR A 106 -4.96 3.45 16.91
CA THR A 106 -5.35 2.10 17.37
C THR A 106 -6.11 1.31 16.29
N ARG A 107 -6.87 2.02 15.44
CA ARG A 107 -7.64 1.45 14.32
C ARG A 107 -7.20 2.13 13.03
N LEU A 108 -6.68 1.36 12.09
CA LEU A 108 -6.16 1.85 10.80
C LEU A 108 -6.71 1.03 9.63
N GLY A 109 -7.03 1.72 8.53
CA GLY A 109 -7.18 1.11 7.22
C GLY A 109 -5.83 1.11 6.50
N LEU A 110 -5.38 -0.05 6.04
CA LEU A 110 -4.16 -0.19 5.22
C LEU A 110 -4.55 -0.34 3.76
N VAL A 111 -4.16 0.61 2.93
CA VAL A 111 -4.45 0.62 1.49
C VAL A 111 -3.25 0.09 0.71
N ASP A 112 -3.52 -0.84 -0.19
CA ASP A 112 -2.56 -1.34 -1.20
C ASP A 112 -3.26 -1.39 -2.57
N ASP A 113 -2.51 -1.35 -3.67
CA ASP A 113 -3.10 -1.37 -5.02
C ASP A 113 -3.51 -2.80 -5.44
N VAL A 114 -2.64 -3.79 -5.21
CA VAL A 114 -2.85 -5.18 -5.64
C VAL A 114 -2.52 -6.19 -4.55
N TYR A 115 -3.50 -7.00 -4.20
CA TYR A 115 -3.31 -8.15 -3.31
C TYR A 115 -2.92 -9.40 -4.12
N THR A 116 -1.70 -9.89 -3.95
CA THR A 116 -1.23 -11.11 -4.60
C THR A 116 -1.26 -12.32 -3.65
N THR A 117 -0.22 -12.46 -2.86
CA THR A 117 -0.09 -13.54 -1.85
C THR A 117 -0.48 -13.08 -0.44
N GLY A 118 -0.73 -11.80 -0.25
CA GLY A 118 -0.96 -11.19 1.05
C GLY A 118 0.30 -10.96 1.89
N ALA A 119 1.48 -11.35 1.41
CA ALA A 119 2.73 -11.21 2.15
C ALA A 119 3.05 -9.74 2.49
N THR A 120 2.85 -8.84 1.54
CA THR A 120 3.03 -7.39 1.72
C THR A 120 2.06 -6.85 2.76
N ALA A 121 0.76 -7.14 2.61
CA ALA A 121 -0.28 -6.70 3.54
C ALA A 121 -0.04 -7.25 4.95
N SER A 122 0.36 -8.50 5.09
CA SER A 122 0.69 -9.13 6.37
C SER A 122 1.89 -8.46 7.05
N ALA A 123 2.98 -8.23 6.32
CA ALA A 123 4.18 -7.58 6.85
C ALA A 123 3.91 -6.11 7.24
N ALA A 124 3.19 -5.38 6.41
CA ALA A 124 2.80 -3.99 6.70
C ALA A 124 1.86 -3.90 7.91
N SER A 125 0.87 -4.80 8.00
CA SER A 125 -0.03 -4.88 9.18
C SER A 125 0.72 -5.23 10.46
N SER A 126 1.70 -6.14 10.40
CA SER A 126 2.54 -6.49 11.55
C SER A 126 3.37 -5.30 12.02
N ALA A 127 3.93 -4.52 11.09
CA ALA A 127 4.66 -3.29 11.42
C ALA A 127 3.75 -2.23 12.07
N LEU A 128 2.52 -2.06 11.58
CA LEU A 128 1.54 -1.14 12.18
C LEU A 128 1.14 -1.59 13.58
N ARG A 129 0.94 -2.90 13.80
CA ARG A 129 0.66 -3.44 15.15
C ARG A 129 1.83 -3.20 16.10
N ALA A 130 3.06 -3.40 15.67
CA ALA A 130 4.25 -3.08 16.45
C ALA A 130 4.34 -1.57 16.79
N GLY A 131 3.77 -0.70 15.96
CA GLY A 131 3.65 0.74 16.17
C GLY A 131 2.47 1.17 17.04
N GLY A 132 1.63 0.22 17.52
CA GLY A 132 0.51 0.47 18.44
C GLY A 132 -0.88 0.25 17.87
N ALA A 133 -1.04 -0.11 16.59
CA ALA A 133 -2.35 -0.45 16.05
C ALA A 133 -2.87 -1.76 16.64
N ARG A 134 -4.11 -1.75 17.12
CA ARG A 134 -4.80 -2.97 17.60
C ARG A 134 -5.66 -3.59 16.52
N HIS A 135 -6.17 -2.76 15.61
CA HIS A 135 -7.03 -3.18 14.52
C HIS A 135 -6.50 -2.61 13.19
N VAL A 136 -6.29 -3.48 12.21
CA VAL A 136 -5.86 -3.10 10.85
C VAL A 136 -6.79 -3.78 9.87
N GLU A 137 -7.53 -2.98 9.11
CA GLU A 137 -8.34 -3.41 7.97
C GLU A 137 -7.54 -3.20 6.69
N VAL A 138 -7.50 -4.19 5.81
CA VAL A 138 -6.77 -4.10 4.53
C VAL A 138 -7.76 -3.84 3.41
N VAL A 139 -7.52 -2.79 2.64
CA VAL A 139 -8.31 -2.40 1.47
C VAL A 139 -7.43 -2.46 0.24
N THR A 140 -7.87 -3.22 -0.78
CA THR A 140 -7.15 -3.33 -2.05
C THR A 140 -8.11 -3.19 -3.22
N PHE A 141 -7.63 -2.62 -4.34
CA PHE A 141 -8.45 -2.49 -5.55
C PHE A 141 -8.57 -3.82 -6.30
N ALA A 142 -7.47 -4.57 -6.41
CA ALA A 142 -7.44 -5.80 -7.19
C ALA A 142 -6.80 -6.95 -6.42
N ARG A 143 -7.30 -8.18 -6.68
CA ARG A 143 -6.68 -9.41 -6.24
C ARG A 143 -6.17 -10.19 -7.46
N ALA A 144 -4.88 -10.45 -7.51
CA ALA A 144 -4.31 -11.33 -8.52
C ALA A 144 -4.59 -12.79 -8.15
N VAL A 145 -5.38 -13.47 -8.96
CA VAL A 145 -5.68 -14.89 -8.81
C VAL A 145 -4.85 -15.67 -9.85
N ARG A 146 -4.02 -16.62 -9.40
CA ARG A 146 -3.39 -17.57 -10.31
C ARG A 146 -4.41 -18.66 -10.61
N LEU A 147 -4.86 -18.74 -11.84
CA LEU A 147 -5.62 -19.89 -12.30
C LEU A 147 -4.64 -21.07 -12.45
N PRO A 148 -5.00 -22.27 -11.96
CA PRO A 148 -4.21 -23.46 -12.28
C PRO A 148 -4.29 -23.68 -13.80
N ILE A 149 -3.14 -23.87 -14.41
CA ILE A 149 -2.98 -24.26 -15.81
C ILE A 149 -3.17 -25.78 -15.88
#